data_1ce60b318633d87bcb1b303da5df88a7
#
_entry.id   1ce60b318633d87bcb1b303da5df88a7
#
_cell.length_a   1.000
_cell.length_b   1.000
_cell.length_c   1.000
_cell.angle_alpha   90.00
_cell.angle_beta   90.00
_cell.angle_gamma   90.00
#
_symmetry.space_group_name_H-M   'P 1'
#
loop_
_entity.id
_entity.type
_entity.pdbx_description
1 polymer ?
#
loop_
_entity_poly.entity_id
_entity_poly.type
_entity_poly.pdbx_seq_one_letter_code
_entity_poly.pdbx_strand_id
1 'polypeptide(L)'
;MITDLFQAPIPLDGYKDYQDMCDHATDPDKKKREEFWADVARQLLHWEDSNFTNVIGEIGDNTSIWYDGGKLNVCYNCVDRHAAEDPNRVALIYEGNLDDK
;
A
#
# COMPACT_ATOMS: atom_id res chain seq x y z
N MET A 1 8.40 8.79 26.03
CA MET A 1 9.03 9.62 24.99
C MET A 1 7.96 10.14 24.02
N ILE A 2 8.16 11.31 23.48
CA ILE A 2 7.20 11.92 22.51
C ILE A 2 6.94 11.00 21.32
N THR A 3 7.95 10.23 20.89
CA THR A 3 7.85 9.28 19.80
C THR A 3 6.81 8.18 20.04
N ASP A 4 6.55 7.81 21.28
CA ASP A 4 5.59 6.76 21.62
C ASP A 4 4.15 7.22 21.43
N LEU A 5 3.90 8.53 21.53
CA LEU A 5 2.57 9.13 21.33
C LEU A 5 2.13 9.18 19.87
N PHE A 6 3.10 9.12 18.95
CA PHE A 6 2.85 9.26 17.52
C PHE A 6 3.16 7.99 16.73
N GLN A 7 3.38 6.88 17.43
CA GLN A 7 3.63 5.61 16.77
C GLN A 7 2.36 5.12 16.07
N ALA A 8 2.40 5.12 14.74
CA ALA A 8 1.31 4.58 13.95
C ALA A 8 1.24 3.06 14.10
N PRO A 9 0.04 2.46 14.08
CA PRO A 9 -0.09 1.01 14.03
C PRO A 9 0.64 0.46 12.82
N ILE A 10 1.32 -0.67 13.00
CA ILE A 10 1.97 -1.38 11.89
C ILE A 10 0.89 -2.03 11.04
N PRO A 11 0.74 -1.65 9.76
CA PRO A 11 -0.35 -2.15 8.91
C PRO A 11 -0.12 -3.56 8.37
N LEU A 12 1.05 -4.14 8.63
CA LEU A 12 1.45 -5.43 8.07
C LEU A 12 1.68 -6.46 9.17
N ASP A 13 1.14 -7.65 8.99
CA ASP A 13 1.41 -8.78 9.85
C ASP A 13 2.80 -9.37 9.53
N GLY A 14 3.49 -9.87 10.55
CA GLY A 14 4.78 -10.54 10.40
C GLY A 14 6.00 -9.64 10.58
N TYR A 15 5.81 -8.37 10.91
CA TYR A 15 6.90 -7.41 11.16
C TYR A 15 6.80 -6.85 12.58
N LYS A 16 7.96 -6.61 13.20
CA LYS A 16 8.02 -6.17 14.60
C LYS A 16 7.63 -4.71 14.78
N ASP A 17 8.19 -3.84 13.92
CA ASP A 17 8.03 -2.39 13.99
C ASP A 17 8.32 -1.74 12.62
N TYR A 18 8.22 -0.44 12.56
CA TYR A 18 8.49 0.32 11.34
C TYR A 18 9.92 0.13 10.84
N GLN A 19 10.92 0.08 11.74
CA GLN A 19 12.31 -0.12 11.36
C GLN A 19 12.53 -1.50 10.73
N ASP A 20 11.89 -2.52 11.26
CA ASP A 20 11.93 -3.87 10.69
C ASP A 20 11.37 -3.89 9.27
N MET A 21 10.24 -3.21 9.04
CA MET A 21 9.69 -3.06 7.69
C MET A 21 10.66 -2.34 6.75
N CYS A 22 11.30 -1.26 7.21
CA CYS A 22 12.28 -0.52 6.41
C CYS A 22 13.48 -1.39 6.04
N ASP A 23 13.98 -2.18 6.97
CA ASP A 23 15.13 -3.06 6.75
C ASP A 23 14.82 -4.13 5.69
N HIS A 24 13.61 -4.68 5.70
CA HIS A 24 13.18 -5.61 4.65
C HIS A 24 12.96 -4.91 3.31
N ALA A 25 12.37 -3.72 3.32
CA ALA A 25 12.09 -2.94 2.10
C ALA A 25 13.36 -2.53 1.36
N THR A 26 14.45 -2.35 2.08
CA THR A 26 15.74 -1.88 1.54
C THR A 26 16.85 -2.92 1.61
N ASP A 27 16.50 -4.18 1.82
CA ASP A 27 17.49 -5.26 1.90
C ASP A 27 18.37 -5.29 0.64
N PRO A 28 19.70 -5.41 0.76
CA PRO A 28 20.59 -5.51 -0.38
C PRO A 28 20.31 -6.69 -1.31
N ASP A 29 19.77 -7.77 -0.78
CA ASP A 29 19.34 -8.92 -1.58
C ASP A 29 18.02 -8.62 -2.27
N LYS A 30 18.05 -8.56 -3.60
CA LYS A 30 16.87 -8.31 -4.44
C LYS A 30 15.72 -9.26 -4.13
N LYS A 31 16.01 -10.54 -3.94
CA LYS A 31 14.98 -11.55 -3.65
C LYS A 31 14.26 -11.26 -2.34
N LYS A 32 14.99 -10.86 -1.30
CA LYS A 32 14.39 -10.49 -0.01
C LYS A 32 13.55 -9.22 -0.10
N ARG A 33 14.01 -8.21 -0.86
CA ARG A 33 13.19 -7.01 -1.13
C ARG A 33 11.91 -7.38 -1.86
N GLU A 34 11.97 -8.22 -2.87
CA GLU A 34 10.80 -8.66 -3.63
C GLU A 34 9.81 -9.43 -2.76
N GLU A 35 10.29 -10.27 -1.85
CA GLU A 35 9.45 -10.98 -0.89
C GLU A 35 8.68 -10.01 0.01
N PHE A 36 9.34 -8.96 0.50
CA PHE A 36 8.70 -7.92 1.30
C PHE A 36 7.61 -7.19 0.49
N TRP A 37 7.93 -6.72 -0.70
CA TRP A 37 6.96 -5.96 -1.52
C TRP A 37 5.82 -6.83 -2.05
N ALA A 38 6.06 -8.12 -2.28
CA ALA A 38 5.00 -9.07 -2.60
C ALA A 38 4.04 -9.24 -1.40
N ASP A 39 4.58 -9.33 -0.20
CA ASP A 39 3.80 -9.46 1.02
C ASP A 39 2.96 -8.20 1.28
N VAL A 40 3.53 -7.02 1.13
CA VAL A 40 2.81 -5.74 1.20
C VAL A 40 1.62 -5.72 0.25
N ALA A 41 1.85 -6.09 -1.00
CA ALA A 41 0.81 -6.09 -2.02
C ALA A 41 -0.30 -7.08 -1.71
N ARG A 42 0.03 -8.27 -1.21
CA ARG A 42 -0.97 -9.28 -0.87
C ARG A 42 -1.77 -8.92 0.37
N GLN A 43 -1.15 -8.31 1.36
CA GLN A 43 -1.84 -7.93 2.60
C GLN A 43 -2.71 -6.68 2.43
N LEU A 44 -2.26 -5.68 1.69
CA LEU A 44 -2.91 -4.36 1.66
C LEU A 44 -3.80 -4.12 0.46
N LEU A 45 -3.61 -4.85 -0.65
CA LEU A 45 -4.35 -4.62 -1.88
C LEU A 45 -5.30 -5.77 -2.18
N HIS A 46 -6.45 -5.42 -2.72
CA HIS A 46 -7.36 -6.39 -3.32
C HIS A 46 -7.02 -6.58 -4.79
N TRP A 47 -6.71 -7.80 -5.18
CA TRP A 47 -6.33 -8.17 -6.54
C TRP A 47 -7.47 -8.90 -7.25
N GLU A 48 -7.68 -8.61 -8.52
CA GLU A 48 -8.49 -9.45 -9.40
C GLU A 48 -7.67 -10.64 -9.90
N ASP A 49 -6.39 -10.41 -10.21
CA ASP A 49 -5.43 -11.46 -10.51
C ASP A 49 -4.12 -11.16 -9.79
N SER A 50 -3.81 -11.96 -8.78
CA SER A 50 -2.61 -11.83 -7.96
C SER A 50 -1.42 -12.65 -8.47
N ASN A 51 -1.53 -13.22 -9.66
CA ASN A 51 -0.46 -14.03 -10.26
C ASN A 51 0.56 -13.15 -10.99
N PHE A 52 1.24 -12.30 -10.25
CA PHE A 52 2.36 -11.54 -10.81
C PHE A 52 3.64 -12.38 -10.79
N THR A 53 4.39 -12.33 -11.89
CA THR A 53 5.62 -13.11 -12.10
C THR A 53 6.86 -12.39 -11.60
N ASN A 54 6.89 -11.07 -11.74
CA ASN A 54 7.97 -10.21 -11.26
C ASN A 54 7.42 -9.14 -10.34
N VAL A 55 7.89 -9.12 -9.10
CA VAL A 55 7.48 -8.09 -8.15
C VAL A 55 8.11 -6.76 -8.53
N ILE A 56 9.41 -6.76 -8.80
CA ILE A 56 10.15 -5.58 -9.27
C ILE A 56 10.94 -5.99 -10.50
N GLY A 57 10.58 -5.46 -11.65
CA GLY A 57 11.27 -5.68 -12.90
C GLY A 57 11.80 -4.39 -13.50
N GLU A 58 12.61 -4.51 -14.54
CA GLU A 58 13.14 -3.38 -15.30
C GLU A 58 12.76 -3.53 -16.77
N ILE A 59 12.30 -2.42 -17.35
CA ILE A 59 12.01 -2.33 -18.78
C ILE A 59 12.88 -1.24 -19.35
N GLY A 60 14.09 -1.58 -19.81
CA GLY A 60 15.03 -0.60 -20.34
C GLY A 60 15.67 0.28 -19.29
N ASP A 61 16.41 1.30 -19.72
CA ASP A 61 17.16 2.18 -18.83
C ASP A 61 16.21 3.07 -18.00
N ASN A 62 16.39 3.04 -16.67
CA ASN A 62 15.65 3.88 -15.72
C ASN A 62 14.12 3.68 -15.69
N THR A 63 13.63 2.56 -16.22
CA THR A 63 12.20 2.24 -16.19
C THR A 63 11.96 0.94 -15.42
N SER A 64 11.15 1.02 -14.38
CA SER A 64 10.78 -0.13 -13.56
C SER A 64 9.32 -0.54 -13.83
N ILE A 65 9.06 -1.84 -13.76
CA ILE A 65 7.71 -2.38 -13.76
C ILE A 65 7.47 -3.09 -12.43
N TRP A 66 6.31 -2.83 -11.82
CA TRP A 66 5.92 -3.43 -10.56
C TRP A 66 4.78 -4.43 -10.78
N TYR A 67 4.88 -5.59 -10.12
CA TYR A 67 3.83 -6.61 -10.10
C TYR A 67 3.34 -7.01 -11.48
N ASP A 68 4.28 -7.30 -12.37
CA ASP A 68 4.00 -7.67 -13.77
C ASP A 68 3.04 -8.86 -13.85
N GLY A 69 1.98 -8.70 -14.63
CA GLY A 69 0.91 -9.69 -14.79
C GLY A 69 -0.21 -9.60 -13.75
N GLY A 70 -0.03 -8.83 -12.69
CA GLY A 70 -1.09 -8.58 -11.70
C GLY A 70 -2.16 -7.66 -12.26
N LYS A 71 -3.41 -7.87 -11.83
CA LYS A 71 -4.55 -7.03 -12.21
C LYS A 71 -5.34 -6.62 -10.98
N LEU A 72 -5.61 -5.34 -10.86
CA LEU A 72 -6.44 -4.80 -9.78
C LEU A 72 -7.28 -3.62 -10.26
N ASN A 73 -8.33 -3.34 -9.51
CA ASN A 73 -9.16 -2.16 -9.72
C ASN A 73 -8.76 -1.09 -8.69
N VAL A 74 -8.26 0.03 -9.17
CA VAL A 74 -7.80 1.14 -8.31
C VAL A 74 -8.97 1.75 -7.55
N CYS A 75 -10.09 1.99 -8.20
CA CYS A 75 -11.29 2.55 -7.56
C CYS A 75 -11.82 1.65 -6.44
N TYR A 76 -11.86 0.35 -6.68
CA TYR A 76 -12.25 -0.61 -5.65
C TYR A 76 -11.32 -0.54 -4.43
N ASN A 77 -10.02 -0.52 -4.67
CA ASN A 77 -9.01 -0.45 -3.59
C ASN A 77 -9.07 0.86 -2.81
N CYS A 78 -9.30 1.99 -3.47
CA CYS A 78 -9.25 3.32 -2.85
C CYS A 78 -10.59 3.78 -2.26
N VAL A 79 -11.71 3.34 -2.82
CA VAL A 79 -13.04 3.86 -2.49
C VAL A 79 -14.01 2.75 -2.12
N ASP A 80 -14.29 1.84 -3.03
CA ASP A 80 -15.46 0.96 -2.91
C ASP A 80 -15.38 0.02 -1.71
N ARG A 81 -14.24 -0.62 -1.47
CA ARG A 81 -14.08 -1.52 -0.32
C ARG A 81 -14.22 -0.81 1.02
N HIS A 82 -13.74 0.44 1.10
CA HIS A 82 -13.84 1.25 2.32
C HIS A 82 -15.27 1.75 2.54
N ALA A 83 -15.95 2.14 1.47
CA ALA A 83 -17.35 2.54 1.53
C ALA A 83 -18.27 1.38 1.90
N ALA A 84 -17.96 0.16 1.45
CA ALA A 84 -18.71 -1.03 1.83
C ALA A 84 -18.52 -1.38 3.32
N GLU A 85 -17.32 -1.16 3.84
CA GLU A 85 -16.98 -1.44 5.23
C GLU A 85 -17.58 -0.43 6.21
N ASP A 86 -17.52 0.86 5.86
CA ASP A 86 -18.08 1.96 6.64
C ASP A 86 -18.68 3.04 5.72
N PRO A 87 -19.94 2.87 5.31
CA PRO A 87 -20.58 3.78 4.36
C PRO A 87 -20.83 5.18 4.89
N ASN A 88 -20.79 5.36 6.21
CA ASN A 88 -21.02 6.65 6.86
C ASN A 88 -19.73 7.41 7.18
N ARG A 89 -18.57 6.83 6.84
CA ARG A 89 -17.29 7.47 7.08
C ARG A 89 -17.15 8.74 6.26
N VAL A 90 -16.76 9.83 6.91
CA VAL A 90 -16.49 11.09 6.24
C VAL A 90 -15.19 10.96 5.44
N ALA A 91 -15.28 11.13 4.11
CA ALA A 91 -14.12 11.11 3.22
C ALA A 91 -13.57 12.51 2.95
N LEU A 92 -14.46 13.50 2.81
CA LEU A 92 -14.10 14.89 2.52
C LEU A 92 -14.96 15.82 3.35
N ILE A 93 -14.33 16.90 3.82
CA ILE A 93 -15.01 18.01 4.45
C ILE A 93 -14.73 19.25 3.62
N TYR A 94 -15.76 19.88 3.08
CA TYR A 94 -15.63 21.10 2.29
C TYR A 94 -16.18 22.29 3.07
N GLU A 95 -15.41 23.37 3.12
CA GLU A 95 -15.84 24.65 3.66
C GLU A 95 -15.45 25.76 2.66
N GLY A 96 -16.43 26.39 2.07
CA GLY A 96 -16.24 27.48 1.11
C GLY A 96 -16.08 28.84 1.79
N ASN A 97 -15.45 29.78 1.09
CA ASN A 97 -15.25 31.17 1.54
C ASN A 97 -16.50 32.05 1.36
N LEU A 98 -17.48 31.57 0.62
CA LEU A 98 -18.72 32.27 0.36
C LEU A 98 -19.86 31.46 0.95
N ASP A 99 -20.90 32.15 1.43
CA ASP A 99 -22.13 31.50 1.84
C ASP A 99 -22.78 30.84 0.62
N ASP A 100 -22.36 29.63 0.34
CA ASP A 100 -23.02 28.76 -0.62
C ASP A 100 -24.35 28.31 -0.03
N LYS A 101 -25.37 28.94 -0.49
CA LYS A 101 -26.73 28.54 -0.17
C LYS A 101 -27.28 27.55 -1.17
#